data_5147cd17537d936f17e598b65ae07b0d
#
_entry.id   5147cd17537d936f17e598b65ae07b0d
#
_cell.length_a   1.000
_cell.length_b   1.000
_cell.length_c   1.000
_cell.angle_alpha   90.00
_cell.angle_beta   90.00
_cell.angle_gamma   90.00
#
_symmetry.space_group_name_H-M   'P 1'
#
loop_
_entity.id
_entity.type
_entity.pdbx_description
1 polymer ?
#
loop_
_entity_poly.entity_id
_entity_poly.type
_entity_poly.pdbx_seq_one_letter_code
_entity_poly.pdbx_strand_id
1 'polypeptide(L)'
;MFSFLKKLSTKDNSSILAAIEKGAVIIDVRNPNEFRQGNIQGSKNIPVNEIRSKVEMIRKWNKPVITVCLSGARSATAKSVLSAAGIEVYNGGPWYSLRKIIAQQIA
;
A
#
# COMPACT_ATOMS: atom_id res chain seq x y z
N MET A 1 18.69 -13.57 -20.37
CA MET A 1 18.36 -13.14 -19.22
C MET A 1 17.94 -11.81 -18.88
N PHE A 2 17.31 -11.20 -19.83
CA PHE A 2 16.58 -10.01 -19.56
C PHE A 2 15.64 -10.18 -18.37
N SER A 3 15.25 -11.40 -18.13
CA SER A 3 14.35 -11.69 -17.06
C SER A 3 14.95 -11.43 -15.69
N PHE A 4 16.26 -11.36 -15.61
CA PHE A 4 16.89 -11.13 -14.34
C PHE A 4 16.57 -9.75 -13.77
N LEU A 5 16.69 -8.72 -14.60
CA LEU A 5 16.36 -7.37 -14.18
C LEU A 5 14.89 -7.23 -13.87
N LYS A 6 14.06 -7.84 -14.66
CA LYS A 6 12.64 -7.83 -14.40
C LYS A 6 12.33 -8.48 -13.08
N LYS A 7 13.04 -9.55 -12.78
CA LYS A 7 12.83 -10.27 -11.56
C LYS A 7 13.11 -9.38 -10.35
N LEU A 8 14.16 -8.58 -10.40
CA LEU A 8 14.46 -7.68 -9.31
C LEU A 8 13.39 -6.62 -9.15
N SER A 9 12.91 -6.10 -10.26
CA SER A 9 11.89 -5.09 -10.27
C SER A 9 10.54 -5.63 -9.83
N THR A 10 10.22 -6.85 -10.22
CA THR A 10 8.92 -7.43 -9.94
C THR A 10 8.83 -8.12 -8.59
N LYS A 11 9.95 -8.31 -7.93
CA LYS A 11 9.96 -9.01 -6.66
C LYS A 11 9.02 -8.34 -5.66
N ASP A 12 9.13 -7.03 -5.51
CA ASP A 12 8.27 -6.29 -4.62
C ASP A 12 6.84 -6.30 -5.11
N ASN A 13 6.65 -6.21 -6.43
CA ASN A 13 5.32 -6.26 -7.00
C ASN A 13 4.67 -7.61 -6.78
N SER A 14 5.45 -8.68 -6.82
CA SER A 14 4.91 -10.01 -6.58
C SER A 14 4.34 -10.14 -5.18
N SER A 15 5.04 -9.61 -4.18
CA SER A 15 4.55 -9.64 -2.80
C SER A 15 3.29 -8.82 -2.66
N ILE A 16 3.25 -7.66 -3.29
CA ILE A 16 2.10 -6.79 -3.22
C ILE A 16 0.90 -7.42 -3.93
N LEU A 17 1.12 -8.00 -5.10
CA LEU A 17 0.04 -8.66 -5.83
C LEU A 17 -0.49 -9.87 -5.07
N ALA A 18 0.40 -10.61 -4.43
CA ALA A 18 -0.02 -11.73 -3.60
C ALA A 18 -0.87 -11.25 -2.42
N ALA A 19 -0.49 -10.12 -1.82
CA ALA A 19 -1.27 -9.56 -0.72
C ALA A 19 -2.65 -9.12 -1.20
N ILE A 20 -2.72 -8.54 -2.40
CA ILE A 20 -4.00 -8.13 -2.97
C ILE A 20 -4.90 -9.34 -3.17
N GLU A 21 -4.34 -10.46 -3.64
CA GLU A 21 -5.11 -11.68 -3.80
C GLU A 21 -5.66 -12.21 -2.49
N LYS A 22 -4.97 -11.92 -1.40
CA LYS A 22 -5.43 -12.31 -0.08
C LYS A 22 -6.44 -11.33 0.51
N GLY A 23 -6.80 -10.31 -0.24
CA GLY A 23 -7.77 -9.33 0.24
C GLY A 23 -7.16 -8.17 0.98
N ALA A 24 -5.92 -7.81 0.66
CA ALA A 24 -5.26 -6.70 1.33
C ALA A 24 -6.06 -5.42 1.26
N VAL A 25 -5.96 -4.61 2.31
CA VAL A 25 -6.56 -3.28 2.34
C VAL A 25 -5.48 -2.28 1.94
N ILE A 26 -5.80 -1.43 0.97
CA ILE A 26 -4.88 -0.38 0.55
C ILE A 26 -5.19 0.87 1.36
N ILE A 27 -4.19 1.39 2.06
CA ILE A 27 -4.34 2.62 2.83
C ILE A 27 -3.51 3.70 2.16
N ASP A 28 -4.20 4.77 1.74
CA ASP A 28 -3.54 5.92 1.17
C ASP A 28 -3.25 6.89 2.32
N VAL A 29 -1.97 7.13 2.58
CA VAL A 29 -1.58 7.91 3.75
C VAL A 29 -1.29 9.37 3.40
N ARG A 30 -1.73 9.81 2.23
CA ARG A 30 -1.66 11.22 1.86
C ARG A 30 -2.74 12.00 2.61
N ASN A 31 -2.68 13.33 2.53
CA ASN A 31 -3.74 14.11 3.15
C ASN A 31 -5.04 14.03 2.35
N PRO A 32 -6.18 14.38 2.95
CA PRO A 32 -7.47 14.23 2.27
C PRO A 32 -7.60 15.00 0.97
N ASN A 33 -6.97 16.17 0.85
CA ASN A 33 -7.05 16.94 -0.38
C ASN A 33 -6.38 16.20 -1.53
N GLU A 34 -5.22 15.62 -1.28
CA GLU A 34 -4.54 14.84 -2.30
C GLU A 34 -5.39 13.64 -2.70
N PHE A 35 -5.95 12.95 -1.71
CA PHE A 35 -6.75 11.76 -1.95
C PHE A 35 -7.96 12.06 -2.83
N ARG A 36 -8.62 13.16 -2.57
CA ARG A 36 -9.81 13.53 -3.35
C ARG A 36 -9.49 13.83 -4.80
N GLN A 37 -8.27 14.25 -5.11
CA GLN A 37 -7.89 14.59 -6.48
C GLN A 37 -7.58 13.37 -7.33
N GLY A 38 -7.42 12.21 -6.72
CA GLY A 38 -7.17 10.97 -7.41
C GLY A 38 -6.72 9.93 -6.42
N ASN A 39 -7.19 8.70 -6.57
CA ASN A 39 -6.85 7.64 -5.64
C ASN A 39 -7.12 6.28 -6.28
N ILE A 40 -6.74 5.23 -5.58
CA ILE A 40 -7.04 3.87 -6.03
C ILE A 40 -8.44 3.54 -5.55
N GLN A 41 -9.26 3.06 -6.46
CA GLN A 41 -10.63 2.67 -6.14
C GLN A 41 -10.61 1.62 -5.03
N GLY A 42 -11.39 1.86 -3.99
CA GLY A 42 -11.47 0.93 -2.86
C GLY A 42 -10.43 1.18 -1.78
N SER A 43 -9.48 2.09 -2.01
CA SER A 43 -8.49 2.39 -0.97
C SER A 43 -9.11 3.26 0.12
N LYS A 44 -8.52 3.19 1.31
CA LYS A 44 -8.96 3.98 2.45
C LYS A 44 -7.96 5.08 2.71
N ASN A 45 -8.44 6.28 2.98
CA ASN A 45 -7.55 7.40 3.27
C ASN A 45 -7.36 7.55 4.78
N ILE A 46 -6.15 7.27 5.24
CA ILE A 46 -5.78 7.51 6.62
C ILE A 46 -4.44 8.24 6.57
N PRO A 47 -4.44 9.55 6.76
CA PRO A 47 -3.18 10.31 6.68
C PRO A 47 -2.10 9.76 7.60
N VAL A 48 -0.85 9.90 7.19
CA VAL A 48 0.26 9.28 7.91
C VAL A 48 0.31 9.71 9.39
N ASN A 49 -0.07 10.95 9.67
CA ASN A 49 -0.04 11.44 11.05
C ASN A 49 -1.18 10.87 11.92
N GLU A 50 -2.12 10.15 11.31
CA GLU A 50 -3.21 9.51 12.05
C GLU A 50 -3.03 8.00 12.16
N ILE A 51 -2.05 7.45 11.47
CA ILE A 51 -1.86 6.00 11.45
C ILE A 51 -1.68 5.43 12.85
N ARG A 52 -0.86 6.09 13.66
CA ARG A 52 -0.54 5.57 14.99
C ARG A 52 -1.80 5.43 15.85
N SER A 53 -2.72 6.36 15.74
CA SER A 53 -3.96 6.30 16.52
C SER A 53 -4.96 5.29 15.96
N LYS A 54 -4.74 4.79 14.76
CA LYS A 54 -5.65 3.85 14.12
C LYS A 54 -5.14 2.41 14.11
N VAL A 55 -4.01 2.15 14.76
CA VAL A 55 -3.37 0.85 14.72
C VAL A 55 -4.31 -0.27 15.16
N GLU A 56 -5.06 -0.07 16.25
CA GLU A 56 -5.92 -1.13 16.76
C GLU A 56 -7.09 -1.42 15.80
N MET A 57 -7.64 -0.37 15.21
CA MET A 57 -8.69 -0.55 14.22
C MET A 57 -8.17 -1.35 13.03
N ILE A 58 -6.98 -0.99 12.56
CA ILE A 58 -6.38 -1.66 11.40
C ILE A 58 -6.05 -3.11 11.73
N ARG A 59 -5.54 -3.36 12.94
CA ARG A 59 -5.22 -4.72 13.35
C ARG A 59 -6.45 -5.62 13.32
N LYS A 60 -7.59 -5.07 13.72
CA LYS A 60 -8.83 -5.84 13.79
C LYS A 60 -9.35 -6.25 12.42
N TRP A 61 -8.90 -5.62 11.35
CA TRP A 61 -9.29 -6.07 10.01
C TRP A 61 -8.74 -7.46 9.73
N ASN A 62 -7.64 -7.82 10.35
CA ASN A 62 -6.99 -9.12 10.18
C ASN A 62 -6.72 -9.42 8.72
N LYS A 63 -6.18 -8.44 8.02
CA LYS A 63 -5.86 -8.52 6.60
C LYS A 63 -4.50 -7.87 6.35
N PRO A 64 -3.81 -8.29 5.30
CA PRO A 64 -2.59 -7.57 4.90
C PRO A 64 -2.95 -6.14 4.53
N VAL A 65 -1.99 -5.25 4.69
CA VAL A 65 -2.17 -3.83 4.39
C VAL A 65 -1.11 -3.41 3.38
N ILE A 66 -1.50 -2.57 2.44
CA ILE A 66 -0.57 -1.96 1.50
C ILE A 66 -0.70 -0.45 1.67
N THR A 67 0.38 0.22 2.05
CA THR A 67 0.36 1.67 2.20
C THR A 67 0.85 2.33 0.92
N VAL A 68 0.22 3.45 0.54
CA VAL A 68 0.65 4.22 -0.62
C VAL A 68 0.65 5.70 -0.27
N CYS A 69 1.44 6.47 -1.01
CA CYS A 69 1.43 7.93 -0.91
C CYS A 69 1.88 8.49 -2.26
N LEU A 70 2.40 9.70 -2.30
CA LEU A 70 2.81 10.30 -3.56
C LEU A 70 4.15 9.74 -4.05
N SER A 71 5.13 9.65 -3.17
CA SER A 71 6.49 9.24 -3.54
C SER A 71 6.95 7.94 -2.89
N GLY A 72 6.25 7.47 -1.88
CA GLY A 72 6.65 6.29 -1.12
C GLY A 72 7.24 6.61 0.23
N ALA A 73 7.53 7.88 0.53
CA ALA A 73 8.17 8.25 1.79
C ALA A 73 7.21 8.18 2.98
N ARG A 74 6.04 8.81 2.85
CA ARG A 74 5.04 8.76 3.93
C ARG A 74 4.51 7.35 4.12
N SER A 75 4.36 6.60 3.02
CA SER A 75 3.89 5.23 3.12
C SER A 75 4.93 4.32 3.77
N ALA A 76 6.22 4.63 3.62
CA ALA A 76 7.26 3.88 4.33
C ALA A 76 7.17 4.12 5.83
N THR A 77 6.90 5.37 6.23
CA THR A 77 6.72 5.69 7.64
C THR A 77 5.53 4.94 8.22
N ALA A 78 4.41 4.95 7.49
CA ALA A 78 3.21 4.24 7.94
C ALA A 78 3.49 2.74 8.04
N LYS A 79 4.21 2.18 7.09
CA LYS A 79 4.58 0.78 7.14
C LYS A 79 5.37 0.46 8.40
N SER A 80 6.32 1.31 8.77
CA SER A 80 7.12 1.08 9.97
C SER A 80 6.24 1.01 11.21
N VAL A 81 5.28 1.93 11.32
CA VAL A 81 4.39 1.96 12.47
C VAL A 81 3.54 0.70 12.53
N LEU A 82 2.95 0.31 11.42
CA LEU A 82 2.07 -0.85 11.38
C LEU A 82 2.82 -2.16 11.55
N SER A 83 4.01 -2.24 10.96
CA SER A 83 4.84 -3.42 11.07
C SER A 83 5.28 -3.64 12.51
N ALA A 84 5.62 -2.57 13.22
CA ALA A 84 6.00 -2.67 14.63
C ALA A 84 4.84 -3.17 15.48
N ALA A 85 3.63 -3.01 15.02
CA ALA A 85 2.44 -3.48 15.73
C ALA A 85 2.04 -4.90 15.32
N GLY A 86 2.87 -5.57 14.51
CA GLY A 86 2.62 -6.95 14.11
C GLY A 86 1.67 -7.12 12.95
N ILE A 87 1.37 -6.05 12.22
CA ILE A 87 0.49 -6.11 11.07
C ILE A 87 1.32 -6.42 9.83
N GLU A 88 0.83 -7.35 9.01
CA GLU A 88 1.46 -7.64 7.73
C GLU A 88 1.24 -6.44 6.82
N VAL A 89 2.31 -5.75 6.43
CA VAL A 89 2.16 -4.51 5.67
C VAL A 89 3.29 -4.38 4.64
N TYR A 90 2.94 -3.83 3.50
CA TYR A 90 3.87 -3.60 2.39
C TYR A 90 3.79 -2.14 1.98
N ASN A 91 4.93 -1.56 1.61
CA ASN A 91 4.94 -0.21 1.07
C ASN A 91 4.67 -0.30 -0.43
N GLY A 92 3.51 0.19 -0.85
CA GLY A 92 3.13 0.17 -2.26
C GLY A 92 3.73 1.31 -3.06
N GLY A 93 4.36 2.28 -2.40
CA GLY A 93 5.01 3.39 -3.09
C GLY A 93 4.03 4.43 -3.59
N PRO A 94 4.33 5.01 -4.77
CA PRO A 94 3.42 5.99 -5.37
C PRO A 94 2.08 5.35 -5.72
N TRP A 95 1.01 5.99 -5.31
CA TRP A 95 -0.33 5.41 -5.48
C TRP A 95 -0.66 5.19 -6.96
N TYR A 96 -0.26 6.11 -7.83
CA TYR A 96 -0.61 5.99 -9.24
C TYR A 96 0.14 4.84 -9.90
N SER A 97 1.33 4.50 -9.41
CA SER A 97 2.07 3.35 -9.92
C SER A 97 1.37 2.05 -9.53
N LEU A 98 0.94 1.95 -8.28
CA LEU A 98 0.22 0.76 -7.85
C LEU A 98 -1.12 0.64 -8.57
N ARG A 99 -1.82 1.76 -8.78
CA ARG A 99 -3.08 1.73 -9.52
C ARG A 99 -2.88 1.13 -10.91
N LYS A 100 -1.78 1.52 -11.55
CA LYS A 100 -1.46 1.02 -12.87
C LYS A 100 -1.19 -0.48 -12.87
N ILE A 101 -0.45 -0.94 -11.88
CA ILE A 101 -0.13 -2.35 -11.74
C ILE A 101 -1.42 -3.17 -11.54
N ILE A 102 -2.30 -2.68 -10.69
CA ILE A 102 -3.57 -3.37 -10.43
C ILE A 102 -4.40 -3.44 -11.70
N ALA A 103 -4.49 -2.34 -12.45
CA ALA A 103 -5.26 -2.30 -13.68
C ALA A 103 -4.72 -3.32 -14.68
N GLN A 104 -3.41 -3.49 -14.76
CA GLN A 104 -2.80 -4.45 -15.67
C GLN A 104 -3.15 -5.88 -15.30
N GLN A 105 -3.32 -6.16 -14.01
CA GLN A 105 -3.66 -7.51 -13.57
C GLN A 105 -5.09 -7.87 -13.89
N ILE A 106 -5.97 -6.89 -13.90
CA ILE A 106 -7.38 -7.12 -14.19
C ILE A 106 -7.62 -7.25 -15.70
N ALA A 107 -6.84 -6.54 -16.47
CA ALA A 107 -6.95 -6.61 -17.93
C ALA A 107 -6.39 -7.92 -18.46
#